data_f457fe564ac816e0a453251cdd4d0327
#
_entry.id   f457fe564ac816e0a453251cdd4d0327
#
_cell.length_a   1.000
_cell.length_b   1.000
_cell.length_c   1.000
_cell.angle_alpha   90.00
_cell.angle_beta   90.00
_cell.angle_gamma   90.00
#
_symmetry.space_group_name_H-M   'P 1'
#
loop_
_entity.id
_entity.type
_entity.pdbx_description
1 polymer ?
#
loop_
_entity_poly.entity_id
_entity_poly.type
_entity_poly.pdbx_seq_one_letter_code
_entity_poly.pdbx_strand_id
1 'polypeptide(L)'
;MNQLSDRLNSLSPSATLAMSQKSSELKAQGVDVINLSVGEPDFNTPDHIKEAAKKAIDENYSRYSPVAGYPALRNAIVAKLKNENGLEYTAAQISCANGAKQSVCNTIMALINKGDEVIVPAPYWVSYPEMVKLAEGTPVIVRAGIEQDFKITPAQLEAAITPNTRALILCSPSNPTGSVYTKEELQGLAEVLAKHERVIVIADEIYEHINYIGKHQSIAQFAEIKDRVVIVNGVSKAYAMTGWRIGFIAGPEWIVKGVNKLQGQYTSGPCSVSQKAAEAAYTGTQAPVEEMRKAFERRRDLIVKLAKEIPGFEVNFPQGAFYLFPKCDSFFAKKDGDRVINNADDLAMYLLEVGHVACVGGTSFGAPECIRMSYATSDKNIVEAMRRIKETLARLK
;
A
#
# COMPACT_ATOMS: atom_id res chain seq x y z
N MET A 1 33.53 4.73 -17.28
CA MET A 1 32.60 3.74 -16.69
C MET A 1 31.40 4.51 -16.16
N ASN A 2 30.19 4.16 -16.57
CA ASN A 2 28.98 4.78 -16.02
C ASN A 2 28.73 4.17 -14.62
N GLN A 3 28.98 4.94 -13.57
CA GLN A 3 28.83 4.50 -12.19
C GLN A 3 27.70 5.30 -11.52
N LEU A 4 26.63 4.61 -11.11
CA LEU A 4 25.60 5.18 -10.25
C LEU A 4 26.10 5.17 -8.79
N SER A 5 25.41 5.95 -7.92
CA SER A 5 25.73 5.93 -6.50
C SER A 5 25.43 4.55 -5.88
N ASP A 6 26.18 4.18 -4.84
CA ASP A 6 25.97 2.89 -4.14
C ASP A 6 24.55 2.73 -3.61
N ARG A 7 23.92 3.83 -3.18
CA ARG A 7 22.51 3.84 -2.78
C ARG A 7 21.56 3.41 -3.88
N LEU A 8 21.79 3.85 -5.13
CA LEU A 8 20.94 3.41 -6.26
C LEU A 8 21.25 1.96 -6.67
N ASN A 9 22.51 1.56 -6.59
CA ASN A 9 22.91 0.18 -6.90
C ASN A 9 22.34 -0.84 -5.90
N SER A 10 22.03 -0.42 -4.66
CA SER A 10 21.40 -1.27 -3.64
C SER A 10 19.90 -1.49 -3.83
N LEU A 11 19.24 -0.71 -4.70
CA LEU A 11 17.80 -0.78 -4.91
C LEU A 11 17.42 -1.80 -5.98
N SER A 12 16.33 -2.53 -5.72
CA SER A 12 15.70 -3.42 -6.68
C SER A 12 14.62 -2.68 -7.51
N PRO A 13 14.48 -3.00 -8.81
CA PRO A 13 13.35 -2.50 -9.61
C PRO A 13 12.00 -2.95 -9.05
N SER A 14 10.96 -2.15 -9.27
CA SER A 14 9.60 -2.49 -8.85
C SER A 14 9.01 -3.63 -9.68
N ALA A 15 8.82 -4.81 -9.10
CA ALA A 15 8.22 -5.97 -9.76
C ALA A 15 6.79 -5.69 -10.28
N THR A 16 6.02 -4.89 -9.55
CA THR A 16 4.67 -4.47 -9.98
C THR A 16 4.71 -3.66 -11.28
N LEU A 17 5.64 -2.70 -11.39
CA LEU A 17 5.80 -1.88 -12.59
C LEU A 17 6.33 -2.72 -13.76
N ALA A 18 7.27 -3.62 -13.53
CA ALA A 18 7.81 -4.51 -14.54
C ALA A 18 6.72 -5.44 -15.12
N MET A 19 5.87 -6.03 -14.27
CA MET A 19 4.75 -6.87 -14.70
C MET A 19 3.71 -6.06 -15.50
N SER A 20 3.39 -4.85 -15.04
CA SER A 20 2.47 -3.95 -15.74
C SER A 20 3.00 -3.56 -17.12
N GLN A 21 4.29 -3.28 -17.25
CA GLN A 21 4.94 -3.00 -18.51
C GLN A 21 4.84 -4.19 -19.48
N LYS A 22 5.22 -5.40 -19.03
CA LYS A 22 5.11 -6.62 -19.86
C LYS A 22 3.67 -6.88 -20.32
N SER A 23 2.69 -6.68 -19.43
CA SER A 23 1.27 -6.75 -19.78
C SER A 23 0.89 -5.77 -20.88
N SER A 24 1.41 -4.53 -20.80
CA SER A 24 1.15 -3.49 -21.81
C SER A 24 1.81 -3.82 -23.15
N GLU A 25 3.02 -4.36 -23.14
CA GLU A 25 3.73 -4.80 -24.34
C GLU A 25 2.97 -5.92 -25.08
N LEU A 26 2.45 -6.92 -24.36
CA LEU A 26 1.62 -7.99 -24.95
C LEU A 26 0.32 -7.43 -25.51
N LYS A 27 -0.34 -6.50 -24.81
CA LYS A 27 -1.55 -5.83 -25.34
C LYS A 27 -1.27 -5.05 -26.63
N ALA A 28 -0.13 -4.37 -26.72
CA ALA A 28 0.29 -3.67 -27.91
C ALA A 28 0.52 -4.60 -29.12
N GLN A 29 0.83 -5.89 -28.85
CA GLN A 29 0.94 -6.96 -29.87
C GLN A 29 -0.41 -7.61 -30.21
N GLY A 30 -1.52 -7.12 -29.65
CA GLY A 30 -2.86 -7.64 -29.91
C GLY A 30 -3.30 -8.80 -29.01
N VAL A 31 -2.51 -9.13 -27.98
CA VAL A 31 -2.88 -10.19 -27.02
C VAL A 31 -3.91 -9.66 -26.04
N ASP A 32 -5.02 -10.39 -25.84
CA ASP A 32 -6.06 -10.06 -24.86
C ASP A 32 -5.62 -10.41 -23.44
N VAL A 33 -4.84 -9.53 -22.80
CA VAL A 33 -4.35 -9.70 -21.43
C VAL A 33 -5.28 -9.06 -20.43
N ILE A 34 -5.71 -9.82 -19.41
CA ILE A 34 -6.39 -9.29 -18.24
C ILE A 34 -5.35 -8.94 -17.17
N ASN A 35 -5.28 -7.66 -16.77
CA ASN A 35 -4.25 -7.19 -15.86
C ASN A 35 -4.77 -7.11 -14.42
N LEU A 36 -4.34 -8.06 -13.56
CA LEU A 36 -4.56 -8.09 -12.12
C LEU A 36 -3.31 -7.68 -11.32
N SER A 37 -2.27 -7.14 -11.98
CA SER A 37 -1.02 -6.75 -11.31
C SER A 37 -1.06 -5.33 -10.73
N VAL A 38 -1.96 -4.46 -11.23
CA VAL A 38 -2.01 -3.04 -10.89
C VAL A 38 -2.79 -2.80 -9.61
N GLY A 39 -2.20 -2.03 -8.70
CA GLY A 39 -2.83 -1.61 -7.44
C GLY A 39 -3.55 -0.27 -7.56
N GLU A 40 -4.55 -0.16 -8.44
CA GLU A 40 -5.25 1.08 -8.76
C GLU A 40 -6.77 0.83 -8.85
N PRO A 41 -7.64 1.68 -8.23
CA PRO A 41 -9.07 1.60 -8.44
C PRO A 41 -9.44 1.77 -9.91
N ASP A 42 -10.40 0.99 -10.40
CA ASP A 42 -10.92 1.06 -11.77
C ASP A 42 -12.09 2.07 -11.91
N PHE A 43 -12.34 2.85 -10.88
CA PHE A 43 -13.33 3.91 -10.86
C PHE A 43 -12.74 5.26 -11.29
N ASN A 44 -13.60 6.13 -11.76
CA ASN A 44 -13.23 7.53 -11.99
C ASN A 44 -13.24 8.31 -10.67
N THR A 45 -12.38 9.32 -10.59
CA THR A 45 -12.46 10.33 -9.51
C THR A 45 -13.86 10.94 -9.47
N PRO A 46 -14.53 11.04 -8.31
CA PRO A 46 -15.88 11.62 -8.17
C PRO A 46 -16.00 13.03 -8.76
N ASP A 47 -17.16 13.33 -9.34
CA ASP A 47 -17.37 14.57 -10.11
C ASP A 47 -17.13 15.84 -9.28
N HIS A 48 -17.63 15.89 -8.04
CA HIS A 48 -17.44 17.05 -7.17
C HIS A 48 -15.96 17.37 -6.92
N ILE A 49 -15.09 16.37 -6.91
CA ILE A 49 -13.64 16.52 -6.77
C ILE A 49 -13.03 17.08 -8.06
N LYS A 50 -13.46 16.56 -9.21
CA LYS A 50 -13.02 17.07 -10.52
C LYS A 50 -13.45 18.52 -10.73
N GLU A 51 -14.67 18.88 -10.35
CA GLU A 51 -15.16 20.26 -10.46
C GLU A 51 -14.36 21.22 -9.56
N ALA A 52 -13.98 20.80 -8.34
CA ALA A 52 -13.09 21.59 -7.49
C ALA A 52 -11.71 21.83 -8.12
N ALA A 53 -11.18 20.84 -8.84
CA ALA A 53 -9.93 21.00 -9.57
C ALA A 53 -10.04 21.97 -10.75
N LYS A 54 -11.11 21.88 -11.55
CA LYS A 54 -11.40 22.82 -12.64
C LYS A 54 -11.49 24.24 -12.12
N LYS A 55 -12.26 24.44 -11.06
CA LYS A 55 -12.38 25.73 -10.38
C LYS A 55 -11.01 26.26 -9.91
N ALA A 56 -10.16 25.40 -9.35
CA ALA A 56 -8.83 25.80 -8.93
C ALA A 56 -7.94 26.24 -10.11
N ILE A 57 -8.10 25.63 -11.29
CA ILE A 57 -7.43 26.07 -12.51
C ILE A 57 -7.91 27.48 -12.91
N ASP A 58 -9.22 27.71 -12.95
CA ASP A 58 -9.83 28.98 -13.31
C ASP A 58 -9.48 30.10 -12.31
N GLU A 59 -9.34 29.77 -11.03
CA GLU A 59 -8.89 30.66 -9.96
C GLU A 59 -7.36 30.86 -9.90
N ASN A 60 -6.60 30.32 -10.86
CA ASN A 60 -5.17 30.50 -10.96
C ASN A 60 -4.37 29.95 -9.77
N TYR A 61 -4.71 28.76 -9.24
CA TYR A 61 -3.86 28.02 -8.30
C TYR A 61 -2.63 27.45 -9.01
N SER A 62 -1.79 28.31 -9.56
CA SER A 62 -0.63 27.99 -10.39
C SER A 62 0.71 28.41 -9.78
N ARG A 63 0.68 28.94 -8.55
CA ARG A 63 1.89 29.39 -7.84
C ARG A 63 2.32 28.37 -6.79
N TYR A 64 3.56 28.51 -6.31
CA TYR A 64 4.07 27.68 -5.21
C TYR A 64 3.15 27.71 -4.00
N SER A 65 2.81 26.53 -3.49
CA SER A 65 2.12 26.37 -2.23
C SER A 65 3.12 26.28 -1.06
N PRO A 66 2.68 26.47 0.19
CA PRO A 66 3.48 26.10 1.36
C PRO A 66 3.95 24.65 1.26
N VAL A 67 5.17 24.36 1.73
CA VAL A 67 5.78 23.01 1.66
C VAL A 67 4.87 21.95 2.29
N ALA A 68 4.29 22.25 3.47
CA ALA A 68 3.38 21.34 4.17
C ALA A 68 1.98 21.22 3.53
N GLY A 69 1.72 21.95 2.45
CA GLY A 69 0.39 22.08 1.84
C GLY A 69 -0.41 23.26 2.35
N TYR A 70 -1.49 23.58 1.62
CA TYR A 70 -2.39 24.70 1.99
C TYR A 70 -3.02 24.50 3.37
N PRO A 71 -3.18 25.57 4.16
CA PRO A 71 -3.82 25.50 5.47
C PRO A 71 -5.23 24.89 5.41
N ALA A 72 -6.01 25.20 4.37
CA ALA A 72 -7.36 24.66 4.19
C ALA A 72 -7.35 23.14 4.06
N LEU A 73 -6.46 22.56 3.23
CA LEU A 73 -6.30 21.11 3.10
C LEU A 73 -5.86 20.47 4.42
N ARG A 74 -4.86 21.05 5.11
CA ARG A 74 -4.40 20.51 6.40
C ARG A 74 -5.51 20.53 7.46
N ASN A 75 -6.33 21.59 7.51
CA ASN A 75 -7.47 21.64 8.40
C ASN A 75 -8.58 20.64 8.02
N ALA A 76 -8.81 20.39 6.73
CA ALA A 76 -9.72 19.34 6.27
C ALA A 76 -9.25 17.95 6.71
N ILE A 77 -7.94 17.68 6.64
CA ILE A 77 -7.33 16.43 7.14
C ILE A 77 -7.49 16.31 8.66
N VAL A 78 -7.25 17.38 9.42
CA VAL A 78 -7.49 17.40 10.88
C VAL A 78 -8.93 17.07 11.21
N ALA A 79 -9.88 17.69 10.52
CA ALA A 79 -11.31 17.44 10.71
C ALA A 79 -11.67 15.97 10.38
N LYS A 80 -11.13 15.43 9.28
CA LYS A 80 -11.27 14.02 8.89
C LYS A 80 -10.78 13.08 9.99
N LEU A 81 -9.54 13.26 10.47
CA LEU A 81 -8.95 12.41 11.50
C LEU A 81 -9.76 12.47 12.81
N LYS A 82 -10.28 13.63 13.19
CA LYS A 82 -11.15 13.76 14.35
C LYS A 82 -12.50 13.06 14.17
N ASN A 83 -13.18 13.32 13.05
CA ASN A 83 -14.55 12.85 12.85
C ASN A 83 -14.62 11.35 12.50
N GLU A 84 -13.72 10.87 11.69
CA GLU A 84 -13.72 9.48 11.22
C GLU A 84 -12.92 8.55 12.12
N ASN A 85 -11.72 8.98 12.56
CA ASN A 85 -10.81 8.13 13.33
C ASN A 85 -10.86 8.39 14.85
N GLY A 86 -11.45 9.52 15.30
CA GLY A 86 -11.45 9.90 16.71
C GLY A 86 -10.06 10.36 17.20
N LEU A 87 -9.20 10.79 16.29
CA LEU A 87 -7.84 11.19 16.57
C LEU A 87 -7.70 12.72 16.52
N GLU A 88 -7.14 13.29 17.56
CA GLU A 88 -6.92 14.73 17.65
C GLU A 88 -5.50 15.09 17.20
N TYR A 89 -5.42 15.97 16.20
CA TYR A 89 -4.20 16.57 15.67
C TYR A 89 -4.43 18.07 15.43
N THR A 90 -3.34 18.81 15.29
CA THR A 90 -3.33 20.21 14.84
C THR A 90 -2.81 20.29 13.41
N ALA A 91 -3.06 21.40 12.72
CA ALA A 91 -2.53 21.62 11.38
C ALA A 91 -0.98 21.64 11.35
N ALA A 92 -0.31 21.95 12.46
CA ALA A 92 1.15 21.88 12.58
C ALA A 92 1.69 20.43 12.56
N GLN A 93 0.82 19.47 12.87
CA GLN A 93 1.12 18.03 12.88
C GLN A 93 0.79 17.35 11.55
N ILE A 94 0.41 18.11 10.50
CA ILE A 94 0.08 17.59 9.16
C ILE A 94 1.09 18.11 8.14
N SER A 95 1.59 17.21 7.29
CA SER A 95 2.35 17.55 6.09
C SER A 95 1.83 16.78 4.88
N CYS A 96 1.49 17.51 3.82
CA CYS A 96 1.02 16.94 2.56
C CYS A 96 2.22 16.71 1.61
N ALA A 97 2.16 15.64 0.81
CA ALA A 97 3.22 15.23 -0.10
C ALA A 97 2.65 14.71 -1.43
N ASN A 98 3.51 14.42 -2.40
CA ASN A 98 3.15 13.87 -3.71
C ASN A 98 2.74 12.38 -3.61
N GLY A 99 1.61 12.13 -2.96
CA GLY A 99 1.06 10.81 -2.64
C GLY A 99 1.66 10.20 -1.38
N ALA A 100 0.95 9.22 -0.80
CA ALA A 100 1.40 8.49 0.39
C ALA A 100 2.80 7.86 0.23
N LYS A 101 3.18 7.47 -1.00
CA LYS A 101 4.54 6.96 -1.28
C LYS A 101 5.62 7.95 -0.88
N GLN A 102 5.48 9.24 -1.24
CA GLN A 102 6.44 10.27 -0.83
C GLN A 102 6.35 10.51 0.68
N SER A 103 5.16 10.47 1.27
CA SER A 103 4.97 10.61 2.72
C SER A 103 5.75 9.55 3.50
N VAL A 104 5.65 8.26 3.13
CA VAL A 104 6.45 7.17 3.72
C VAL A 104 7.94 7.42 3.53
N CYS A 105 8.36 7.70 2.28
CA CYS A 105 9.77 7.90 1.96
C CYS A 105 10.38 9.07 2.74
N ASN A 106 9.69 10.21 2.76
CA ASN A 106 10.15 11.39 3.50
C ASN A 106 10.26 11.12 5.01
N THR A 107 9.31 10.34 5.57
CA THR A 107 9.36 9.99 7.00
C THR A 107 10.55 9.09 7.29
N ILE A 108 10.80 8.08 6.47
CA ILE A 108 11.97 7.19 6.61
C ILE A 108 13.27 8.01 6.47
N MET A 109 13.39 8.83 5.41
CA MET A 109 14.57 9.68 5.17
C MET A 109 14.83 10.70 6.28
N ALA A 110 13.79 11.16 6.97
CA ALA A 110 13.92 12.11 8.09
C ALA A 110 14.33 11.45 9.40
N LEU A 111 14.11 10.14 9.57
CA LEU A 111 14.28 9.42 10.82
C LEU A 111 15.47 8.46 10.85
N ILE A 112 15.84 7.89 9.71
CA ILE A 112 16.76 6.74 9.63
C ILE A 112 18.15 7.21 9.26
N ASN A 113 19.13 6.73 10.01
CA ASN A 113 20.55 6.87 9.74
C ASN A 113 21.15 5.52 9.34
N LYS A 114 22.37 5.57 8.80
CA LYS A 114 23.19 4.37 8.62
C LYS A 114 23.37 3.64 9.95
N GLY A 115 23.07 2.34 9.97
CA GLY A 115 23.12 1.48 11.16
C GLY A 115 21.79 1.39 11.93
N ASP A 116 20.81 2.23 11.64
CA ASP A 116 19.46 2.05 12.18
C ASP A 116 18.74 0.90 11.48
N GLU A 117 17.93 0.17 12.24
CA GLU A 117 17.08 -0.91 11.77
C GLU A 117 15.62 -0.47 11.69
N VAL A 118 14.94 -0.94 10.65
CA VAL A 118 13.50 -0.72 10.46
C VAL A 118 12.81 -2.06 10.32
N ILE A 119 11.90 -2.37 11.27
CA ILE A 119 11.10 -3.59 11.22
C ILE A 119 10.05 -3.44 10.10
N VAL A 120 10.02 -4.42 9.21
CA VAL A 120 9.08 -4.50 8.08
C VAL A 120 8.38 -5.85 8.12
N PRO A 121 7.15 -5.93 8.66
CA PRO A 121 6.34 -7.14 8.61
C PRO A 121 6.13 -7.61 7.18
N ALA A 122 6.42 -8.87 6.89
CA ALA A 122 6.17 -9.49 5.60
C ALA A 122 4.96 -10.45 5.69
N PRO A 123 4.09 -10.46 4.67
CA PRO A 123 4.21 -9.77 3.37
C PRO A 123 4.02 -8.25 3.47
N TYR A 124 4.82 -7.50 2.70
CA TYR A 124 4.86 -6.04 2.72
C TYR A 124 4.68 -5.44 1.32
N TRP A 125 4.35 -4.15 1.24
CA TRP A 125 4.43 -3.44 -0.03
C TRP A 125 5.87 -3.31 -0.50
N VAL A 126 6.14 -3.71 -1.74
CA VAL A 126 7.47 -3.85 -2.34
C VAL A 126 8.41 -2.66 -2.16
N SER A 127 7.88 -1.46 -1.92
CA SER A 127 8.69 -0.25 -1.78
C SER A 127 9.23 0.00 -0.37
N TYR A 128 8.71 -0.66 0.68
CA TYR A 128 9.17 -0.37 2.05
C TYR A 128 10.65 -0.72 2.27
N PRO A 129 11.12 -1.94 1.97
CA PRO A 129 12.53 -2.27 2.15
C PRO A 129 13.44 -1.38 1.29
N GLU A 130 13.01 -1.03 0.08
CA GLU A 130 13.79 -0.19 -0.83
C GLU A 130 13.93 1.25 -0.32
N MET A 131 12.88 1.81 0.30
CA MET A 131 12.95 3.12 0.96
C MET A 131 13.86 3.12 2.17
N VAL A 132 13.88 2.02 2.94
CA VAL A 132 14.80 1.85 4.08
C VAL A 132 16.25 1.82 3.59
N LYS A 133 16.55 1.04 2.54
CA LYS A 133 17.87 1.00 1.91
C LYS A 133 18.27 2.37 1.33
N LEU A 134 17.34 3.09 0.72
CA LEU A 134 17.58 4.44 0.20
C LEU A 134 18.03 5.42 1.30
N ALA A 135 17.50 5.24 2.51
CA ALA A 135 17.90 5.98 3.70
C ALA A 135 19.16 5.39 4.40
N GLU A 136 19.83 4.42 3.79
CA GLU A 136 21.01 3.70 4.33
C GLU A 136 20.73 2.91 5.63
N GLY A 137 19.45 2.67 5.95
CA GLY A 137 19.02 1.81 7.04
C GLY A 137 18.96 0.32 6.64
N THR A 138 18.78 -0.54 7.62
CA THR A 138 18.66 -1.99 7.44
C THR A 138 17.22 -2.43 7.63
N PRO A 139 16.53 -2.99 6.61
CA PRO A 139 15.20 -3.55 6.81
C PRO A 139 15.30 -4.89 7.55
N VAL A 140 14.61 -5.01 8.68
CA VAL A 140 14.47 -6.24 9.47
C VAL A 140 13.14 -6.88 9.13
N ILE A 141 13.16 -7.96 8.38
CA ILE A 141 11.97 -8.61 7.86
C ILE A 141 11.41 -9.60 8.89
N VAL A 142 10.17 -9.39 9.31
CA VAL A 142 9.44 -10.30 10.21
C VAL A 142 8.32 -10.98 9.44
N ARG A 143 8.45 -12.27 9.18
CA ARG A 143 7.51 -13.03 8.37
C ARG A 143 6.28 -13.45 9.17
N ALA A 144 5.11 -13.32 8.54
CA ALA A 144 3.83 -13.84 8.99
C ALA A 144 3.19 -14.64 7.85
N GLY A 145 2.88 -15.89 8.11
CA GLY A 145 2.28 -16.79 7.11
C GLY A 145 0.76 -16.65 7.01
N ILE A 146 0.18 -17.41 6.07
CA ILE A 146 -1.26 -17.43 5.84
C ILE A 146 -2.03 -17.96 7.06
N GLU A 147 -1.44 -18.88 7.83
CA GLU A 147 -2.00 -19.47 9.04
C GLU A 147 -2.27 -18.44 10.16
N GLN A 148 -1.60 -17.29 10.14
CA GLN A 148 -1.83 -16.16 11.05
C GLN A 148 -2.36 -14.92 10.31
N ASP A 149 -3.06 -15.14 9.18
CA ASP A 149 -3.62 -14.09 8.32
C ASP A 149 -2.59 -13.02 7.93
N PHE A 150 -1.35 -13.44 7.76
CA PHE A 150 -0.23 -12.57 7.38
C PHE A 150 0.02 -11.38 8.34
N LYS A 151 -0.36 -11.50 9.60
CA LYS A 151 -0.21 -10.47 10.64
C LYS A 151 0.84 -10.91 11.66
N ILE A 152 1.80 -10.05 11.99
CA ILE A 152 2.76 -10.34 13.04
C ILE A 152 2.10 -10.29 14.42
N THR A 153 2.58 -11.12 15.32
CA THR A 153 2.15 -11.16 16.72
C THR A 153 3.01 -10.22 17.59
N PRO A 154 2.52 -9.85 18.80
CA PRO A 154 3.33 -9.11 19.77
C PRO A 154 4.65 -9.81 20.10
N ALA A 155 4.65 -11.14 20.22
CA ALA A 155 5.86 -11.91 20.49
C ALA A 155 6.89 -11.83 19.34
N GLN A 156 6.45 -11.88 18.11
CA GLN A 156 7.32 -11.70 16.94
C GLN A 156 7.90 -10.29 16.87
N LEU A 157 7.10 -9.27 17.22
CA LEU A 157 7.55 -7.88 17.28
C LEU A 157 8.62 -7.71 18.38
N GLU A 158 8.35 -8.18 19.59
CA GLU A 158 9.30 -8.11 20.73
C GLU A 158 10.63 -8.77 20.36
N ALA A 159 10.59 -9.96 19.74
CA ALA A 159 11.78 -10.70 19.34
C ALA A 159 12.61 -10.01 18.23
N ALA A 160 11.98 -9.16 17.44
CA ALA A 160 12.64 -8.44 16.34
C ALA A 160 13.27 -7.11 16.77
N ILE A 161 12.88 -6.56 17.92
CA ILE A 161 13.41 -5.29 18.40
C ILE A 161 14.81 -5.47 18.97
N THR A 162 15.74 -4.64 18.51
CA THR A 162 17.12 -4.54 19.00
C THR A 162 17.43 -3.12 19.47
N PRO A 163 18.58 -2.87 20.10
CA PRO A 163 19.02 -1.51 20.43
C PRO A 163 19.16 -0.58 19.21
N ASN A 164 19.30 -1.14 17.99
CA ASN A 164 19.41 -0.40 16.75
C ASN A 164 18.05 -0.13 16.09
N THR A 165 16.98 -0.77 16.55
CA THR A 165 15.64 -0.58 15.99
C THR A 165 15.18 0.86 16.17
N ARG A 166 14.90 1.52 15.05
CA ARG A 166 14.47 2.92 15.01
C ARG A 166 13.01 3.09 14.60
N ALA A 167 12.51 2.21 13.74
CA ALA A 167 11.12 2.30 13.29
C ALA A 167 10.49 0.92 13.02
N LEU A 168 9.16 0.89 13.08
CA LEU A 168 8.29 -0.17 12.55
C LEU A 168 7.43 0.43 11.45
N ILE A 169 7.34 -0.21 10.28
CA ILE A 169 6.37 0.13 9.24
C ILE A 169 5.20 -0.85 9.35
N LEU A 170 4.00 -0.34 9.62
CA LEU A 170 2.77 -1.13 9.76
C LEU A 170 1.78 -0.70 8.69
N CYS A 171 1.26 -1.64 7.88
CA CYS A 171 0.27 -1.37 6.85
C CYS A 171 -1.03 -2.12 7.17
N SER A 172 -2.11 -1.36 7.40
CA SER A 172 -3.45 -1.93 7.66
C SER A 172 -4.52 -0.96 7.17
N PRO A 173 -5.44 -1.41 6.29
CA PRO A 173 -5.46 -2.70 5.56
C PRO A 173 -4.23 -2.90 4.68
N SER A 174 -3.79 -4.15 4.53
CA SER A 174 -2.50 -4.48 3.96
C SER A 174 -2.50 -4.58 2.42
N ASN A 175 -1.44 -4.11 1.80
CA ASN A 175 -0.98 -4.51 0.49
C ASN A 175 0.30 -5.35 0.70
N PRO A 176 0.33 -6.65 0.36
CA PRO A 176 -0.47 -7.32 -0.69
C PRO A 176 -1.65 -8.17 -0.20
N THR A 177 -1.87 -8.38 1.10
CA THR A 177 -2.66 -9.48 1.63
C THR A 177 -4.16 -9.18 1.79
N GLY A 178 -4.51 -7.90 1.90
CA GLY A 178 -5.86 -7.47 2.28
C GLY A 178 -6.20 -7.74 3.75
N SER A 179 -5.27 -8.20 4.54
CA SER A 179 -5.45 -8.45 5.98
C SER A 179 -5.62 -7.13 6.74
N VAL A 180 -6.41 -7.16 7.80
CA VAL A 180 -6.70 -6.00 8.65
C VAL A 180 -6.42 -6.36 10.10
N TYR A 181 -5.63 -5.53 10.78
CA TYR A 181 -5.43 -5.68 12.21
C TYR A 181 -6.67 -5.25 12.98
N THR A 182 -7.13 -6.07 13.93
CA THR A 182 -8.18 -5.69 14.87
C THR A 182 -7.65 -4.74 15.94
N LYS A 183 -8.56 -4.15 16.71
CA LYS A 183 -8.16 -3.27 17.83
C LYS A 183 -7.31 -4.02 18.86
N GLU A 184 -7.68 -5.25 19.18
CA GLU A 184 -6.99 -6.10 20.16
C GLU A 184 -5.59 -6.49 19.68
N GLU A 185 -5.45 -6.82 18.40
CA GLU A 185 -4.15 -7.13 17.81
C GLU A 185 -3.23 -5.88 17.82
N LEU A 186 -3.77 -4.71 17.45
CA LEU A 186 -3.03 -3.45 17.53
C LEU A 186 -2.66 -3.07 18.96
N GLN A 187 -3.55 -3.33 19.94
CA GLN A 187 -3.25 -3.09 21.34
C GLN A 187 -2.07 -3.94 21.80
N GLY A 188 -2.05 -5.23 21.46
CA GLY A 188 -0.90 -6.08 21.78
C GLY A 188 0.42 -5.59 21.19
N LEU A 189 0.41 -5.06 19.96
CA LEU A 189 1.61 -4.42 19.38
C LEU A 189 1.96 -3.11 20.11
N ALA A 190 0.97 -2.30 20.49
CA ALA A 190 1.18 -1.05 21.23
C ALA A 190 1.78 -1.31 22.62
N GLU A 191 1.35 -2.35 23.32
CA GLU A 191 1.91 -2.76 24.63
C GLU A 191 3.39 -3.17 24.53
N VAL A 192 3.80 -3.81 23.43
CA VAL A 192 5.22 -4.07 23.14
C VAL A 192 5.95 -2.75 22.90
N LEU A 193 5.45 -1.92 21.99
CA LEU A 193 6.08 -0.65 21.62
C LEU A 193 6.19 0.33 22.80
N ALA A 194 5.26 0.27 23.76
CA ALA A 194 5.32 1.11 24.97
C ALA A 194 6.61 0.89 25.78
N LYS A 195 7.20 -0.30 25.73
CA LYS A 195 8.45 -0.66 26.40
C LYS A 195 9.71 -0.18 25.64
N HIS A 196 9.55 0.22 24.37
CA HIS A 196 10.65 0.55 23.47
C HIS A 196 10.52 1.99 22.94
N GLU A 197 10.81 2.96 23.79
CA GLU A 197 10.57 4.41 23.54
C GLU A 197 11.27 4.96 22.30
N ARG A 198 12.36 4.33 21.84
CA ARG A 198 13.09 4.75 20.63
C ARG A 198 12.36 4.43 19.34
N VAL A 199 11.46 3.44 19.33
CA VAL A 199 10.83 2.94 18.12
C VAL A 199 9.68 3.85 17.69
N ILE A 200 9.76 4.39 16.48
CA ILE A 200 8.71 5.18 15.82
C ILE A 200 7.86 4.25 14.97
N VAL A 201 6.55 4.40 15.02
CA VAL A 201 5.63 3.65 14.15
C VAL A 201 5.26 4.48 12.93
N ILE A 202 5.51 3.96 11.74
CA ILE A 202 5.02 4.50 10.48
C ILE A 202 3.80 3.66 10.08
N ALA A 203 2.60 4.18 10.36
CA ALA A 203 1.34 3.50 10.11
C ALA A 203 0.78 3.90 8.74
N ASP A 204 0.96 3.04 7.74
CA ASP A 204 0.40 3.26 6.40
C ASP A 204 -1.06 2.78 6.37
N GLU A 205 -1.97 3.76 6.41
CA GLU A 205 -3.42 3.56 6.47
C GLU A 205 -4.13 3.96 5.17
N ILE A 206 -3.39 3.93 4.04
CA ILE A 206 -3.90 4.40 2.72
C ILE A 206 -5.17 3.67 2.25
N TYR A 207 -5.44 2.48 2.78
CA TYR A 207 -6.62 1.67 2.46
C TYR A 207 -7.72 1.76 3.53
N GLU A 208 -7.68 2.68 4.49
CA GLU A 208 -8.61 2.73 5.63
C GLU A 208 -10.10 2.71 5.23
N HIS A 209 -10.48 3.37 4.12
CA HIS A 209 -11.85 3.39 3.62
C HIS A 209 -12.23 2.14 2.80
N ILE A 210 -11.25 1.33 2.41
CA ILE A 210 -11.49 0.04 1.74
C ILE A 210 -11.32 -1.05 2.80
N ASN A 211 -12.22 -1.03 3.76
CA ASN A 211 -12.27 -1.92 4.91
C ASN A 211 -13.67 -2.54 4.97
N TYR A 212 -13.74 -3.87 5.05
CA TYR A 212 -14.99 -4.63 4.96
C TYR A 212 -15.51 -5.11 6.32
N ILE A 213 -14.72 -4.91 7.39
CA ILE A 213 -15.06 -5.38 8.75
C ILE A 213 -15.49 -4.24 9.69
N GLY A 214 -15.86 -3.09 9.14
CA GLY A 214 -16.38 -1.95 9.89
C GLY A 214 -15.42 -0.77 9.96
N LYS A 215 -15.42 -0.07 11.10
CA LYS A 215 -14.60 1.13 11.27
C LYS A 215 -13.12 0.76 11.35
N HIS A 216 -12.30 1.50 10.57
CA HIS A 216 -10.85 1.36 10.63
C HIS A 216 -10.30 1.58 12.04
N GLN A 217 -9.35 0.75 12.44
CA GLN A 217 -8.61 0.87 13.70
C GLN A 217 -7.20 1.38 13.41
N SER A 218 -6.87 2.54 13.95
CA SER A 218 -5.53 3.11 13.86
C SER A 218 -4.72 2.75 15.10
N ILE A 219 -3.45 2.42 14.93
CA ILE A 219 -2.54 2.21 16.08
C ILE A 219 -2.28 3.52 16.85
N ALA A 220 -2.52 4.68 16.23
CA ALA A 220 -2.41 5.99 16.87
C ALA A 220 -3.50 6.26 17.94
N GLN A 221 -4.49 5.37 18.09
CA GLN A 221 -5.52 5.49 19.14
C GLN A 221 -4.99 5.14 20.55
N PHE A 222 -3.86 4.44 20.65
CA PHE A 222 -3.26 4.04 21.91
C PHE A 222 -2.38 5.15 22.46
N ALA A 223 -2.79 5.74 23.60
CA ALA A 223 -2.20 6.94 24.17
C ALA A 223 -0.72 6.77 24.54
N GLU A 224 -0.32 5.57 24.97
CA GLU A 224 1.03 5.22 25.41
C GLU A 224 2.09 5.31 24.32
N ILE A 225 1.67 5.28 23.04
CA ILE A 225 2.59 5.37 21.89
C ILE A 225 2.25 6.48 20.91
N LYS A 226 1.13 7.21 21.12
CA LYS A 226 0.61 8.20 20.16
C LYS A 226 1.64 9.25 19.75
N ASP A 227 2.48 9.69 20.65
CA ASP A 227 3.55 10.67 20.44
C ASP A 227 4.72 10.14 19.59
N ARG A 228 4.67 8.88 19.20
CA ARG A 228 5.64 8.18 18.35
C ARG A 228 5.03 7.50 17.14
N VAL A 229 3.75 7.79 16.82
CA VAL A 229 3.08 7.27 15.63
C VAL A 229 3.00 8.35 14.57
N VAL A 230 3.40 7.99 13.35
CA VAL A 230 3.22 8.78 12.13
C VAL A 230 2.23 8.05 11.25
N ILE A 231 1.01 8.55 11.18
CA ILE A 231 0.01 8.06 10.23
C ILE A 231 0.41 8.53 8.83
N VAL A 232 0.40 7.64 7.86
CA VAL A 232 0.50 7.95 6.43
C VAL A 232 -0.82 7.61 5.76
N ASN A 233 -1.36 8.55 5.03
CA ASN A 233 -2.62 8.35 4.31
C ASN A 233 -2.70 9.28 3.07
N GLY A 234 -3.84 9.31 2.38
CA GLY A 234 -4.05 10.15 1.21
C GLY A 234 -5.31 9.81 0.43
N VAL A 235 -5.48 10.48 -0.70
CA VAL A 235 -6.70 10.37 -1.50
C VAL A 235 -6.64 9.32 -2.61
N SER A 236 -5.48 8.67 -2.80
CA SER A 236 -5.22 7.82 -3.96
C SER A 236 -6.18 6.66 -4.11
N LYS A 237 -6.58 6.01 -3.01
CA LYS A 237 -7.32 4.74 -3.04
C LYS A 237 -8.82 4.95 -2.81
N ALA A 238 -9.19 5.60 -1.73
CA ALA A 238 -10.58 5.83 -1.38
C ALA A 238 -11.34 6.68 -2.41
N TYR A 239 -10.65 7.61 -3.06
CA TYR A 239 -11.27 8.58 -3.97
C TYR A 239 -10.89 8.35 -5.45
N ALA A 240 -10.27 7.21 -5.78
CA ALA A 240 -9.79 6.92 -7.13
C ALA A 240 -8.94 8.08 -7.72
N MET A 241 -7.95 8.51 -6.94
CA MET A 241 -7.11 9.68 -7.24
C MET A 241 -5.62 9.33 -7.31
N THR A 242 -5.27 8.15 -7.82
CA THR A 242 -3.86 7.70 -7.87
C THR A 242 -2.96 8.64 -8.67
N GLY A 243 -3.44 9.15 -9.81
CA GLY A 243 -2.74 10.09 -10.68
C GLY A 243 -2.66 11.53 -10.15
N TRP A 244 -3.48 11.91 -9.18
CA TRP A 244 -3.48 13.27 -8.61
C TRP A 244 -2.33 13.54 -7.64
N ARG A 245 -1.71 12.50 -7.12
CA ARG A 245 -0.51 12.54 -6.28
C ARG A 245 -0.67 13.38 -5.02
N ILE A 246 -1.67 13.13 -4.18
CA ILE A 246 -1.81 13.73 -2.85
C ILE A 246 -1.88 12.64 -1.78
N GLY A 247 -0.95 12.75 -0.82
CA GLY A 247 -0.93 12.03 0.44
C GLY A 247 -0.52 12.97 1.56
N PHE A 248 -0.53 12.47 2.78
CA PHE A 248 -0.11 13.24 3.94
C PHE A 248 0.49 12.35 5.03
N ILE A 249 1.19 12.98 5.94
CA ILE A 249 1.48 12.44 7.27
C ILE A 249 0.73 13.22 8.33
N ALA A 250 0.31 12.51 9.40
CA ALA A 250 -0.13 13.09 10.66
C ALA A 250 0.69 12.47 11.79
N GLY A 251 1.39 13.29 12.59
CA GLY A 251 2.28 12.75 13.63
C GLY A 251 2.89 13.83 14.51
N PRO A 252 3.89 13.49 15.32
CA PRO A 252 4.57 14.43 16.21
C PRO A 252 5.14 15.62 15.43
N GLU A 253 4.95 16.82 15.96
CA GLU A 253 5.32 18.07 15.27
C GLU A 253 6.81 18.12 14.91
N TRP A 254 7.69 17.55 15.74
CA TRP A 254 9.13 17.50 15.46
C TRP A 254 9.46 16.64 14.22
N ILE A 255 8.73 15.54 14.00
CA ILE A 255 8.88 14.70 12.79
C ILE A 255 8.34 15.47 11.57
N VAL A 256 7.16 16.09 11.70
CA VAL A 256 6.55 16.89 10.63
C VAL A 256 7.47 18.04 10.21
N LYS A 257 8.12 18.72 11.16
CA LYS A 257 9.14 19.76 10.87
C LYS A 257 10.34 19.17 10.11
N GLY A 258 10.81 17.97 10.50
CA GLY A 258 11.90 17.28 9.81
C GLY A 258 11.52 16.92 8.37
N VAL A 259 10.33 16.34 8.19
CA VAL A 259 9.78 16.00 6.85
C VAL A 259 9.62 17.25 5.98
N ASN A 260 9.09 18.35 6.54
CA ASN A 260 8.95 19.61 5.80
C ASN A 260 10.31 20.20 5.38
N LYS A 261 11.32 20.09 6.25
CA LYS A 261 12.70 20.51 5.94
C LYS A 261 13.25 19.72 4.75
N LEU A 262 13.11 18.39 4.76
CA LEU A 262 13.54 17.53 3.67
C LEU A 262 12.77 17.83 2.39
N GLN A 263 11.43 17.87 2.44
CA GLN A 263 10.57 18.11 1.29
C GLN A 263 10.82 19.46 0.65
N GLY A 264 11.11 20.50 1.46
CA GLY A 264 11.46 21.84 0.99
C GLY A 264 12.73 21.89 0.14
N GLN A 265 13.69 20.97 0.37
CA GLN A 265 14.91 20.86 -0.43
C GLN A 265 14.78 19.92 -1.64
N TYR A 266 13.70 19.15 -1.71
CA TYR A 266 13.54 18.02 -2.63
C TYR A 266 12.50 18.30 -3.71
N THR A 267 11.24 18.57 -3.31
CA THR A 267 10.11 18.75 -4.24
C THR A 267 9.29 20.01 -3.99
N SER A 268 9.51 20.71 -2.89
CA SER A 268 8.59 21.75 -2.39
C SER A 268 7.18 21.19 -2.09
N GLY A 269 6.16 22.04 -2.06
CA GLY A 269 4.78 21.61 -1.83
C GLY A 269 4.20 20.81 -3.00
N PRO A 270 3.18 19.96 -2.75
CA PRO A 270 2.51 19.22 -3.82
C PRO A 270 1.70 20.14 -4.74
N CYS A 271 1.28 19.62 -5.90
CA CYS A 271 0.52 20.36 -6.91
C CYS A 271 -0.68 21.09 -6.31
N SER A 272 -0.75 22.40 -6.54
CA SER A 272 -1.77 23.29 -5.97
C SER A 272 -3.21 22.91 -6.37
N VAL A 273 -3.43 22.57 -7.64
CA VAL A 273 -4.74 22.11 -8.15
C VAL A 273 -5.13 20.79 -7.49
N SER A 274 -4.20 19.84 -7.37
CA SER A 274 -4.45 18.57 -6.71
C SER A 274 -4.76 18.72 -5.23
N GLN A 275 -4.17 19.71 -4.55
CA GLN A 275 -4.49 20.02 -3.15
C GLN A 275 -5.93 20.51 -3.00
N LYS A 276 -6.43 21.35 -3.91
CA LYS A 276 -7.82 21.83 -3.91
C LYS A 276 -8.81 20.68 -4.19
N ALA A 277 -8.46 19.77 -5.07
CA ALA A 277 -9.21 18.55 -5.31
C ALA A 277 -9.26 17.65 -4.06
N ALA A 278 -8.12 17.46 -3.37
CA ALA A 278 -8.04 16.68 -2.14
C ALA A 278 -8.81 17.33 -0.97
N GLU A 279 -8.81 18.67 -0.87
CA GLU A 279 -9.65 19.39 0.08
C GLU A 279 -11.14 19.07 -0.14
N ALA A 280 -11.60 19.12 -1.40
CA ALA A 280 -12.97 18.77 -1.77
C ALA A 280 -13.30 17.28 -1.53
N ALA A 281 -12.31 16.37 -1.66
CA ALA A 281 -12.47 14.97 -1.35
C ALA A 281 -12.79 14.76 0.15
N TYR A 282 -12.06 15.42 1.05
CA TYR A 282 -12.29 15.29 2.49
C TYR A 282 -13.50 16.07 3.03
N THR A 283 -13.86 17.19 2.39
CA THR A 283 -14.97 18.05 2.86
C THR A 283 -16.30 17.77 2.16
N GLY A 284 -16.27 17.08 1.03
CA GLY A 284 -17.46 16.76 0.23
C GLY A 284 -18.17 15.49 0.68
N THR A 285 -19.16 15.07 -0.12
CA THR A 285 -19.90 13.84 0.12
C THR A 285 -19.01 12.62 0.05
N GLN A 286 -19.20 11.68 0.98
CA GLN A 286 -18.50 10.40 1.03
C GLN A 286 -19.30 9.25 0.35
N ALA A 287 -20.46 9.54 -0.20
CA ALA A 287 -21.30 8.54 -0.88
C ALA A 287 -20.56 7.76 -1.98
N PRO A 288 -19.77 8.40 -2.88
CA PRO A 288 -19.01 7.66 -3.89
C PRO A 288 -17.94 6.72 -3.29
N VAL A 289 -17.35 7.08 -2.14
CA VAL A 289 -16.37 6.22 -1.44
C VAL A 289 -17.06 4.96 -0.96
N GLU A 290 -18.24 5.07 -0.36
CA GLU A 290 -19.02 3.93 0.11
C GLU A 290 -19.54 3.05 -1.04
N GLU A 291 -19.93 3.63 -2.18
CA GLU A 291 -20.28 2.88 -3.39
C GLU A 291 -19.10 2.05 -3.91
N MET A 292 -17.91 2.65 -3.98
CA MET A 292 -16.68 1.93 -4.38
C MET A 292 -16.33 0.83 -3.37
N ARG A 293 -16.42 1.11 -2.06
CA ARG A 293 -16.17 0.11 -1.01
C ARG A 293 -17.07 -1.11 -1.17
N LYS A 294 -18.39 -0.91 -1.36
CA LYS A 294 -19.37 -1.99 -1.60
C LYS A 294 -19.04 -2.80 -2.86
N ALA A 295 -18.63 -2.13 -3.93
CA ALA A 295 -18.23 -2.80 -5.15
C ALA A 295 -16.98 -3.67 -4.95
N PHE A 296 -15.96 -3.15 -4.23
CA PHE A 296 -14.77 -3.94 -3.89
C PHE A 296 -15.08 -5.12 -2.96
N GLU A 297 -15.98 -4.95 -1.99
CA GLU A 297 -16.41 -6.04 -1.11
C GLU A 297 -17.07 -7.18 -1.89
N ARG A 298 -18.00 -6.86 -2.80
CA ARG A 298 -18.63 -7.85 -3.69
C ARG A 298 -17.60 -8.55 -4.58
N ARG A 299 -16.64 -7.81 -5.13
CA ARG A 299 -15.57 -8.37 -5.97
C ARG A 299 -14.59 -9.24 -5.16
N ARG A 300 -14.33 -8.88 -3.89
CA ARG A 300 -13.60 -9.73 -2.94
C ARG A 300 -14.28 -11.08 -2.80
N ASP A 301 -15.58 -11.09 -2.54
CA ASP A 301 -16.35 -12.34 -2.37
C ASP A 301 -16.32 -13.18 -3.64
N LEU A 302 -16.45 -12.55 -4.80
CA LEU A 302 -16.40 -13.21 -6.11
C LEU A 302 -15.03 -13.84 -6.36
N ILE A 303 -13.94 -13.10 -6.23
CA ILE A 303 -12.60 -13.62 -6.53
C ILE A 303 -12.18 -14.71 -5.54
N VAL A 304 -12.53 -14.57 -4.25
CA VAL A 304 -12.25 -15.59 -3.21
C VAL A 304 -12.99 -16.88 -3.51
N LYS A 305 -14.28 -16.78 -3.89
CA LYS A 305 -15.06 -17.96 -4.28
C LYS A 305 -14.40 -18.70 -5.45
N LEU A 306 -14.04 -17.97 -6.51
CA LEU A 306 -13.42 -18.56 -7.71
C LEU A 306 -12.02 -19.12 -7.44
N ALA A 307 -11.22 -18.43 -6.60
CA ALA A 307 -9.89 -18.88 -6.26
C ALA A 307 -9.90 -20.18 -5.44
N LYS A 308 -10.88 -20.37 -4.54
CA LYS A 308 -11.07 -21.61 -3.80
C LYS A 308 -11.43 -22.82 -4.68
N GLU A 309 -11.91 -22.59 -5.91
CA GLU A 309 -12.18 -23.65 -6.88
C GLU A 309 -10.92 -24.11 -7.64
N ILE A 310 -9.77 -23.47 -7.43
CA ILE A 310 -8.51 -23.83 -8.05
C ILE A 310 -7.74 -24.78 -7.13
N PRO A 311 -7.63 -26.09 -7.48
CA PRO A 311 -6.85 -27.02 -6.67
C PRO A 311 -5.39 -26.56 -6.59
N GLY A 312 -4.86 -26.50 -5.38
CA GLY A 312 -3.48 -26.10 -5.13
C GLY A 312 -3.30 -24.65 -4.70
N PHE A 313 -4.36 -23.81 -4.72
CA PHE A 313 -4.33 -22.53 -4.03
C PHE A 313 -4.78 -22.71 -2.57
N GLU A 314 -4.01 -22.15 -1.64
CA GLU A 314 -4.46 -21.88 -0.29
C GLU A 314 -4.84 -20.40 -0.21
N VAL A 315 -6.13 -20.13 0.06
CA VAL A 315 -6.73 -18.81 -0.13
C VAL A 315 -7.08 -18.17 1.20
N ASN A 316 -6.47 -17.01 1.50
CA ASN A 316 -6.90 -16.15 2.61
C ASN A 316 -8.24 -15.44 2.29
N PHE A 317 -8.84 -14.83 3.30
CA PHE A 317 -10.06 -14.02 3.14
C PHE A 317 -9.73 -12.54 3.42
N PRO A 318 -9.47 -11.71 2.37
CA PRO A 318 -9.13 -10.31 2.56
C PRO A 318 -10.25 -9.54 3.28
N GLN A 319 -9.89 -8.79 4.31
CA GLN A 319 -10.80 -7.97 5.10
C GLN A 319 -10.75 -6.49 4.71
N GLY A 320 -9.82 -6.11 3.85
CA GLY A 320 -9.66 -4.75 3.33
C GLY A 320 -8.80 -4.70 2.08
N ALA A 321 -8.50 -3.48 1.61
CA ALA A 321 -7.83 -3.20 0.34
C ALA A 321 -8.58 -3.86 -0.85
N PHE A 322 -7.89 -4.17 -1.94
CA PHE A 322 -8.48 -4.84 -3.10
C PHE A 322 -7.52 -5.88 -3.71
N TYR A 323 -6.88 -6.68 -2.83
CA TYR A 323 -5.92 -7.70 -3.22
C TYR A 323 -6.29 -9.07 -2.64
N LEU A 324 -6.10 -10.10 -3.44
CA LEU A 324 -6.05 -11.49 -3.04
C LEU A 324 -4.59 -11.96 -3.10
N PHE A 325 -4.16 -12.71 -2.08
CA PHE A 325 -2.77 -13.15 -1.95
C PHE A 325 -2.70 -14.64 -1.59
N PRO A 326 -3.12 -15.54 -2.51
CA PRO A 326 -3.11 -16.97 -2.26
C PRO A 326 -1.69 -17.51 -2.24
N LYS A 327 -1.47 -18.51 -1.38
CA LYS A 327 -0.29 -19.36 -1.42
C LYS A 327 -0.40 -20.33 -2.60
N CYS A 328 0.70 -20.55 -3.32
CA CYS A 328 0.74 -21.28 -4.60
C CYS A 328 1.92 -22.23 -4.73
N ASP A 329 2.63 -22.54 -3.64
CA ASP A 329 3.80 -23.40 -3.63
C ASP A 329 3.53 -24.84 -4.07
N SER A 330 2.28 -25.29 -4.03
CA SER A 330 1.85 -26.59 -4.56
C SER A 330 2.09 -26.77 -6.07
N PHE A 331 2.33 -25.67 -6.80
CA PHE A 331 2.66 -25.68 -8.22
C PHE A 331 4.18 -25.70 -8.48
N PHE A 332 5.00 -25.56 -7.44
CA PHE A 332 6.46 -25.56 -7.61
C PHE A 332 6.96 -26.96 -8.00
N ALA A 333 8.01 -27.00 -8.82
CA ALA A 333 8.55 -28.17 -9.48
C ALA A 333 7.62 -28.85 -10.52
N LYS A 334 6.38 -28.37 -10.71
CA LYS A 334 5.51 -28.84 -11.78
C LYS A 334 5.91 -28.28 -13.14
N LYS A 335 5.48 -28.94 -14.21
CA LYS A 335 5.90 -28.68 -15.61
C LYS A 335 4.72 -28.58 -16.57
N ASP A 336 4.85 -27.73 -17.58
CA ASP A 336 4.07 -27.75 -18.82
C ASP A 336 5.06 -27.82 -20.01
N GLY A 337 5.21 -29.01 -20.62
CA GLY A 337 6.29 -29.29 -21.56
C GLY A 337 7.68 -29.16 -20.90
N ASP A 338 8.55 -28.36 -21.50
CA ASP A 338 9.91 -28.12 -20.99
C ASP A 338 9.94 -26.99 -19.91
N ARG A 339 8.83 -26.32 -19.68
CA ARG A 339 8.77 -25.21 -18.73
C ARG A 339 8.52 -25.72 -17.32
N VAL A 340 9.46 -25.45 -16.41
CA VAL A 340 9.37 -25.78 -14.98
C VAL A 340 8.99 -24.54 -14.19
N ILE A 341 8.09 -24.69 -13.23
CA ILE A 341 7.72 -23.62 -12.27
C ILE A 341 8.57 -23.79 -11.02
N ASN A 342 9.57 -22.92 -10.81
CA ASN A 342 10.47 -23.03 -9.65
C ASN A 342 10.02 -22.21 -8.44
N ASN A 343 9.24 -21.15 -8.67
CA ASN A 343 8.80 -20.19 -7.65
C ASN A 343 7.57 -19.42 -8.12
N ALA A 344 7.04 -18.53 -7.27
CA ALA A 344 5.86 -17.72 -7.59
C ALA A 344 6.09 -16.70 -8.72
N ASP A 345 7.32 -16.24 -8.93
CA ASP A 345 7.62 -15.31 -10.03
C ASP A 345 7.57 -16.04 -11.38
N ASP A 346 8.09 -17.28 -11.45
CA ASP A 346 7.95 -18.15 -12.62
C ASP A 346 6.47 -18.44 -12.90
N LEU A 347 5.69 -18.71 -11.83
CA LEU A 347 4.25 -18.95 -11.95
C LEU A 347 3.52 -17.70 -12.49
N ALA A 348 3.84 -16.51 -11.99
CA ALA A 348 3.26 -15.26 -12.47
C ALA A 348 3.58 -15.00 -13.94
N MET A 349 4.81 -15.29 -14.37
CA MET A 349 5.21 -15.19 -15.78
C MET A 349 4.51 -16.25 -16.64
N TYR A 350 4.36 -17.47 -16.15
CA TYR A 350 3.63 -18.53 -16.84
C TYR A 350 2.15 -18.16 -17.05
N LEU A 351 1.51 -17.62 -16.01
CA LEU A 351 0.11 -17.12 -16.10
C LEU A 351 -0.03 -15.96 -17.08
N LEU A 352 0.97 -15.08 -17.18
CA LEU A 352 0.96 -13.99 -18.16
C LEU A 352 1.09 -14.51 -19.60
N GLU A 353 2.07 -15.35 -19.86
CA GLU A 353 2.45 -15.76 -21.23
C GLU A 353 1.52 -16.82 -21.81
N VAL A 354 1.02 -17.73 -20.98
CA VAL A 354 0.15 -18.84 -21.41
C VAL A 354 -1.32 -18.57 -21.12
N GLY A 355 -1.61 -18.01 -19.94
CA GLY A 355 -2.98 -17.72 -19.51
C GLY A 355 -3.47 -16.33 -19.88
N HIS A 356 -2.57 -15.45 -20.30
CA HIS A 356 -2.85 -14.04 -20.59
C HIS A 356 -3.50 -13.30 -19.42
N VAL A 357 -3.04 -13.63 -18.18
CA VAL A 357 -3.44 -12.96 -16.96
C VAL A 357 -2.19 -12.47 -16.23
N ALA A 358 -2.08 -11.15 -16.04
CA ALA A 358 -0.98 -10.56 -15.30
C ALA A 358 -1.29 -10.54 -13.81
N CYS A 359 -0.44 -11.15 -13.00
CA CYS A 359 -0.40 -11.05 -11.54
C CYS A 359 1.05 -10.81 -11.08
N VAL A 360 1.32 -10.66 -9.79
CA VAL A 360 2.67 -10.37 -9.30
C VAL A 360 3.13 -11.48 -8.38
N GLY A 361 4.32 -12.04 -8.63
CA GLY A 361 4.95 -13.04 -7.76
C GLY A 361 5.27 -12.47 -6.38
N GLY A 362 5.22 -13.34 -5.37
CA GLY A 362 5.30 -12.96 -3.96
C GLY A 362 6.71 -12.65 -3.46
N THR A 363 7.75 -12.99 -4.20
CA THR A 363 9.15 -12.79 -3.78
C THR A 363 9.43 -11.34 -3.40
N SER A 364 8.98 -10.39 -4.23
CA SER A 364 9.16 -8.95 -3.98
C SER A 364 8.33 -8.40 -2.82
N PHE A 365 7.35 -9.16 -2.33
CA PHE A 365 6.54 -8.85 -1.14
C PHE A 365 7.07 -9.57 0.13
N GLY A 366 8.18 -10.32 0.03
CA GLY A 366 8.74 -11.09 1.14
C GLY A 366 8.04 -12.42 1.42
N ALA A 367 7.18 -12.91 0.50
CA ALA A 367 6.45 -14.18 0.59
C ALA A 367 6.54 -14.96 -0.74
N PRO A 368 7.69 -15.62 -1.02
CA PRO A 368 7.96 -16.23 -2.31
C PRO A 368 7.04 -17.41 -2.66
N GLU A 369 6.25 -17.89 -1.71
CA GLU A 369 5.24 -18.92 -1.87
C GLU A 369 3.88 -18.42 -2.34
N CYS A 370 3.67 -17.11 -2.47
CA CYS A 370 2.39 -16.49 -2.81
C CYS A 370 2.40 -15.74 -4.13
N ILE A 371 1.20 -15.43 -4.67
CA ILE A 371 1.02 -14.48 -5.78
C ILE A 371 -0.02 -13.41 -5.41
N ARG A 372 0.19 -12.17 -5.86
CA ARG A 372 -0.79 -11.09 -5.66
C ARG A 372 -1.67 -10.90 -6.89
N MET A 373 -2.97 -10.86 -6.69
CA MET A 373 -3.99 -10.50 -7.66
C MET A 373 -4.81 -9.31 -7.15
N SER A 374 -4.91 -8.24 -7.94
CA SER A 374 -5.81 -7.12 -7.67
C SER A 374 -7.20 -7.43 -8.23
N TYR A 375 -8.24 -7.25 -7.41
CA TYR A 375 -9.63 -7.32 -7.87
C TYR A 375 -10.26 -5.94 -8.11
N ALA A 376 -9.43 -4.90 -8.26
CA ALA A 376 -9.86 -3.58 -8.70
C ALA A 376 -10.07 -3.56 -10.23
N THR A 377 -11.02 -4.37 -10.69
CA THR A 377 -11.43 -4.49 -12.10
C THR A 377 -12.89 -4.97 -12.17
N SER A 378 -13.49 -5.03 -13.37
CA SER A 378 -14.87 -5.46 -13.53
C SER A 378 -15.10 -6.92 -13.11
N ASP A 379 -16.32 -7.21 -12.64
CA ASP A 379 -16.74 -8.58 -12.30
C ASP A 379 -16.52 -9.55 -13.48
N LYS A 380 -16.78 -9.09 -14.73
CA LYS A 380 -16.51 -9.86 -15.95
C LYS A 380 -15.04 -10.24 -16.10
N ASN A 381 -14.15 -9.27 -15.86
CA ASN A 381 -12.71 -9.51 -15.93
C ASN A 381 -12.24 -10.48 -14.81
N ILE A 382 -12.82 -10.38 -13.60
CA ILE A 382 -12.50 -11.30 -12.50
C ILE A 382 -12.88 -12.73 -12.89
N VAL A 383 -14.11 -12.95 -13.36
CA VAL A 383 -14.58 -14.28 -13.76
C VAL A 383 -13.71 -14.87 -14.87
N GLU A 384 -13.44 -14.09 -15.91
CA GLU A 384 -12.62 -14.57 -17.03
C GLU A 384 -11.16 -14.80 -16.64
N ALA A 385 -10.55 -13.92 -15.84
CA ALA A 385 -9.20 -14.12 -15.36
C ALA A 385 -9.06 -15.40 -14.53
N MET A 386 -10.00 -15.64 -13.60
CA MET A 386 -9.96 -16.83 -12.74
C MET A 386 -10.21 -18.12 -13.55
N ARG A 387 -11.04 -18.07 -14.58
CA ARG A 387 -11.22 -19.20 -15.53
C ARG A 387 -9.90 -19.51 -16.25
N ARG A 388 -9.25 -18.48 -16.83
CA ARG A 388 -7.96 -18.64 -17.52
C ARG A 388 -6.87 -19.15 -16.59
N ILE A 389 -6.78 -18.65 -15.35
CA ILE A 389 -5.84 -19.12 -14.35
C ILE A 389 -6.07 -20.61 -14.06
N LYS A 390 -7.31 -21.02 -13.79
CA LYS A 390 -7.70 -22.41 -13.51
C LYS A 390 -7.30 -23.36 -14.65
N GLU A 391 -7.62 -23.00 -15.89
CA GLU A 391 -7.29 -23.79 -17.07
C GLU A 391 -5.78 -23.87 -17.32
N THR A 392 -5.06 -22.77 -17.13
CA THR A 392 -3.62 -22.71 -17.30
C THR A 392 -2.90 -23.56 -16.25
N LEU A 393 -3.30 -23.46 -14.98
CA LEU A 393 -2.71 -24.26 -13.91
C LEU A 393 -3.03 -25.76 -14.01
N ALA A 394 -4.16 -26.14 -14.60
CA ALA A 394 -4.50 -27.55 -14.84
C ALA A 394 -3.56 -28.25 -15.84
N ARG A 395 -2.80 -27.50 -16.63
CA ARG A 395 -1.77 -28.05 -17.56
C ARG A 395 -0.50 -28.49 -16.84
N LEU A 396 -0.23 -27.97 -15.65
CA LEU A 396 0.95 -28.28 -14.87
C LEU A 396 0.86 -29.69 -14.26
N LYS A 397 1.85 -30.53 -14.55
CA LYS A 397 1.97 -31.93 -14.10
C LYS A 397 3.19 -32.13 -13.20
#